data_e14cabfd56d5b4ae3824c06487a65d64
#
_entry.id   e14cabfd56d5b4ae3824c06487a65d64
#
_cell.length_a   1.000
_cell.length_b   1.000
_cell.length_c   1.000
_cell.angle_alpha   90.00
_cell.angle_beta   90.00
_cell.angle_gamma   90.00
#
_symmetry.space_group_name_H-M   'P 1'
#
loop_
_entity.id
_entity.type
_entity.pdbx_description
1 polymer ?
#
loop_
_entity_poly.entity_id
_entity_poly.type
_entity_poly.pdbx_seq_one_letter_code
_entity_poly.pdbx_strand_id
1 'polypeptide(L)'
;MKQPKIIVAGIGPGSEQDITPAVLEAVREADVVVGYKYYFRFIQPYLHPETECIDTGMKRERTRAEQAFELAEQGKTVCVISSGDAGIYGMTPLIYEMKRERNSNVEVIALPGISAFQKAASLLGAPVGHDFCLISLSDLMTPWERIERRIRAAAMADFVTAVYNPKSEGRYWQLYRLKELFLAEGRAPETPVGYVRQAGRDEQEVHLTTLADFNPEEVDMFTVILIGNSQSYAWNGKFITPRGYYNRPDKDEQPTKGIGQDIMIQSFRTIESELKNKNIPLDHKWALLHAIHTTADFEMEKLLYTDKGAVEKLYQKIADGRLKTIVTDVTMAASGIRKGALQRLGVEVKCYLSDERVAAMAAEKGITRCLLYTSPSPR
;
A
#
# COMPACT_ATOMS: atom_id res chain seq x y z
N MET A 1 -38.47 -0.20 22.85
CA MET A 1 -38.38 -0.06 21.37
C MET A 1 -36.97 -0.48 20.93
N LYS A 2 -36.84 -1.35 19.93
CA LYS A 2 -35.52 -1.66 19.35
C LYS A 2 -34.90 -0.35 18.82
N GLN A 3 -33.59 -0.14 19.06
CA GLN A 3 -32.89 1.03 18.55
C GLN A 3 -32.78 0.91 17.02
N PRO A 4 -33.13 1.97 16.25
CA PRO A 4 -33.04 1.93 14.80
C PRO A 4 -31.61 1.64 14.34
N LYS A 5 -31.38 0.61 13.52
CA LYS A 5 -30.04 0.27 13.06
C LYS A 5 -30.00 -0.18 11.61
N ILE A 6 -28.90 0.20 10.95
CA ILE A 6 -28.51 -0.30 9.63
C ILE A 6 -27.22 -1.10 9.80
N ILE A 7 -27.25 -2.36 9.36
CA ILE A 7 -26.05 -3.21 9.31
C ILE A 7 -25.61 -3.27 7.85
N VAL A 8 -24.39 -2.81 7.54
CA VAL A 8 -23.83 -2.89 6.21
C VAL A 8 -22.90 -4.09 6.14
N ALA A 9 -23.33 -5.15 5.48
CA ALA A 9 -22.69 -6.46 5.55
C ALA A 9 -22.00 -6.86 4.25
N GLY A 10 -20.71 -7.18 4.34
CA GLY A 10 -19.93 -7.78 3.26
C GLY A 10 -20.17 -9.30 3.21
N ILE A 11 -20.89 -9.78 2.21
CA ILE A 11 -21.28 -11.20 2.10
C ILE A 11 -20.24 -12.08 1.42
N GLY A 12 -19.00 -11.62 1.30
CA GLY A 12 -17.95 -12.36 0.60
C GLY A 12 -18.08 -12.37 -0.93
N PRO A 13 -17.16 -13.00 -1.64
CA PRO A 13 -17.07 -12.92 -3.11
C PRO A 13 -18.08 -13.81 -3.82
N GLY A 14 -18.70 -14.80 -3.14
CA GLY A 14 -19.71 -15.64 -3.73
C GLY A 14 -19.79 -17.09 -3.26
N SER A 15 -18.92 -17.54 -2.37
CA SER A 15 -18.97 -18.84 -1.70
C SER A 15 -19.59 -18.70 -0.31
N GLU A 16 -20.45 -19.65 0.09
CA GLU A 16 -20.97 -19.71 1.46
C GLU A 16 -19.86 -19.77 2.52
N GLN A 17 -18.77 -20.48 2.21
CA GLN A 17 -17.61 -20.63 3.09
C GLN A 17 -16.87 -19.31 3.34
N ASP A 18 -17.08 -18.34 2.48
CA ASP A 18 -16.44 -17.01 2.55
C ASP A 18 -17.33 -15.96 3.27
N ILE A 19 -18.51 -16.35 3.75
CA ILE A 19 -19.40 -15.49 4.56
C ILE A 19 -19.00 -15.61 6.02
N THR A 20 -18.74 -14.48 6.68
CA THR A 20 -18.37 -14.51 8.10
C THR A 20 -19.56 -14.86 9.00
N PRO A 21 -19.35 -15.53 10.16
CA PRO A 21 -20.44 -15.85 11.11
C PRO A 21 -21.24 -14.61 11.54
N ALA A 22 -20.56 -13.47 11.75
CA ALA A 22 -21.20 -12.22 12.13
C ALA A 22 -22.17 -11.69 11.06
N VAL A 23 -21.83 -11.86 9.78
CA VAL A 23 -22.70 -11.48 8.66
C VAL A 23 -23.90 -12.43 8.58
N LEU A 24 -23.70 -13.74 8.78
CA LEU A 24 -24.80 -14.70 8.81
C LEU A 24 -25.80 -14.40 9.94
N GLU A 25 -25.30 -14.04 11.12
CA GLU A 25 -26.15 -13.64 12.24
C GLU A 25 -26.92 -12.37 11.92
N ALA A 26 -26.26 -11.34 11.38
CA ALA A 26 -26.90 -10.10 10.99
C ALA A 26 -28.01 -10.30 9.94
N VAL A 27 -27.81 -11.19 8.98
CA VAL A 27 -28.81 -11.53 7.95
C VAL A 27 -30.02 -12.25 8.57
N ARG A 28 -29.77 -13.16 9.54
CA ARG A 28 -30.87 -13.89 10.25
C ARG A 28 -31.70 -12.98 11.12
N GLU A 29 -31.10 -11.98 11.75
CA GLU A 29 -31.77 -11.07 12.69
C GLU A 29 -32.41 -9.86 12.00
N ALA A 30 -32.14 -9.65 10.72
CA ALA A 30 -32.67 -8.51 9.97
C ALA A 30 -34.18 -8.64 9.72
N ASP A 31 -34.92 -7.57 10.02
CA ASP A 31 -36.32 -7.44 9.61
C ASP A 31 -36.42 -7.25 8.08
N VAL A 32 -35.42 -6.54 7.50
CA VAL A 32 -35.33 -6.26 6.08
C VAL A 32 -33.91 -6.42 5.57
N VAL A 33 -33.72 -7.09 4.42
CA VAL A 33 -32.45 -7.13 3.70
C VAL A 33 -32.61 -6.34 2.40
N VAL A 34 -31.73 -5.35 2.21
CA VAL A 34 -31.71 -4.49 1.02
C VAL A 34 -30.43 -4.77 0.22
N GLY A 35 -30.60 -5.03 -1.07
CA GLY A 35 -29.44 -5.39 -1.89
C GLY A 35 -29.72 -5.40 -3.38
N TYR A 36 -28.76 -5.89 -4.15
CA TYR A 36 -28.95 -6.25 -5.55
C TYR A 36 -29.43 -7.69 -5.64
N LYS A 37 -30.48 -7.94 -6.42
CA LYS A 37 -31.17 -9.24 -6.54
C LYS A 37 -30.24 -10.44 -6.68
N TYR A 38 -29.17 -10.30 -7.47
CA TYR A 38 -28.21 -11.35 -7.70
C TYR A 38 -27.51 -11.83 -6.41
N TYR A 39 -27.36 -10.94 -5.41
CA TYR A 39 -26.66 -11.26 -4.15
C TYR A 39 -27.55 -12.03 -3.17
N PHE A 40 -28.86 -11.93 -3.27
CA PHE A 40 -29.77 -12.67 -2.38
C PHE A 40 -29.56 -14.18 -2.47
N ARG A 41 -29.22 -14.71 -3.65
CA ARG A 41 -28.96 -16.14 -3.84
C ARG A 41 -27.90 -16.72 -2.88
N PHE A 42 -26.94 -15.92 -2.45
CA PHE A 42 -25.85 -16.34 -1.56
C PHE A 42 -26.26 -16.37 -0.08
N ILE A 43 -27.32 -15.64 0.29
CA ILE A 43 -27.79 -15.54 1.66
C ILE A 43 -29.16 -16.18 1.87
N GLN A 44 -29.83 -16.60 0.80
CA GLN A 44 -31.19 -17.18 0.82
C GLN A 44 -31.37 -18.29 1.89
N PRO A 45 -30.43 -19.23 2.07
CA PRO A 45 -30.56 -20.30 3.06
C PRO A 45 -30.55 -19.81 4.52
N TYR A 46 -30.09 -18.59 4.76
CA TYR A 46 -29.86 -18.01 6.09
C TYR A 46 -30.92 -16.98 6.49
N LEU A 47 -31.80 -16.59 5.58
CA LEU A 47 -32.86 -15.62 5.84
C LEU A 47 -33.94 -16.24 6.77
N HIS A 48 -34.42 -15.43 7.69
CA HIS A 48 -35.64 -15.80 8.41
C HIS A 48 -36.84 -15.80 7.45
N PRO A 49 -37.83 -16.69 7.60
CA PRO A 49 -38.98 -16.76 6.70
C PRO A 49 -39.78 -15.45 6.55
N GLU A 50 -39.76 -14.60 7.59
CA GLU A 50 -40.47 -13.32 7.61
C GLU A 50 -39.60 -12.14 7.14
N THR A 51 -38.32 -12.37 6.82
CA THR A 51 -37.42 -11.30 6.36
C THR A 51 -37.82 -10.80 4.98
N GLU A 52 -38.09 -9.51 4.90
CA GLU A 52 -38.38 -8.83 3.64
C GLU A 52 -37.10 -8.61 2.83
N CYS A 53 -37.07 -8.99 1.56
CA CYS A 53 -35.94 -8.76 0.66
C CYS A 53 -36.28 -7.68 -0.38
N ILE A 54 -35.55 -6.58 -0.36
CA ILE A 54 -35.79 -5.45 -1.27
C ILE A 54 -34.66 -5.38 -2.31
N ASP A 55 -35.03 -5.66 -3.59
CA ASP A 55 -34.16 -5.45 -4.74
C ASP A 55 -34.27 -4.02 -5.25
N THR A 56 -33.15 -3.32 -5.28
CA THR A 56 -33.09 -1.94 -5.78
C THR A 56 -32.53 -1.86 -7.22
N GLY A 57 -32.14 -2.99 -7.80
CA GLY A 57 -31.51 -3.03 -9.12
C GLY A 57 -30.03 -2.65 -9.11
N MET A 58 -29.40 -2.81 -10.28
CA MET A 58 -28.00 -2.44 -10.53
C MET A 58 -27.86 -0.92 -10.72
N LYS A 59 -26.73 -0.33 -10.29
CA LYS A 59 -26.44 1.12 -10.40
C LYS A 59 -27.43 2.03 -9.66
N ARG A 60 -28.06 1.51 -8.59
CA ARG A 60 -29.01 2.26 -7.75
C ARG A 60 -28.57 2.29 -6.29
N GLU A 61 -27.26 2.48 -6.06
CA GLU A 61 -26.66 2.48 -4.73
C GLU A 61 -27.27 3.56 -3.85
N ARG A 62 -27.51 4.76 -4.37
CA ARG A 62 -28.12 5.86 -3.64
C ARG A 62 -29.55 5.53 -3.20
N THR A 63 -30.40 5.03 -4.10
CA THR A 63 -31.77 4.59 -3.77
C THR A 63 -31.77 3.50 -2.72
N ARG A 64 -30.80 2.57 -2.79
CA ARG A 64 -30.60 1.50 -1.79
C ARG A 64 -30.32 2.06 -0.42
N ALA A 65 -29.45 3.05 -0.34
CA ALA A 65 -29.10 3.72 0.92
C ALA A 65 -30.31 4.53 1.46
N GLU A 66 -31.02 5.26 0.61
CA GLU A 66 -32.22 6.02 0.98
C GLU A 66 -33.28 5.11 1.60
N GLN A 67 -33.62 3.99 0.94
CA GLN A 67 -34.57 3.00 1.45
C GLN A 67 -34.13 2.38 2.79
N ALA A 68 -32.83 2.11 2.94
CA ALA A 68 -32.31 1.56 4.19
C ALA A 68 -32.54 2.52 5.36
N PHE A 69 -32.31 3.83 5.18
CA PHE A 69 -32.60 4.83 6.21
C PHE A 69 -34.08 4.97 6.50
N GLU A 70 -34.93 5.04 5.47
CA GLU A 70 -36.39 5.16 5.64
C GLU A 70 -36.96 4.00 6.46
N LEU A 71 -36.52 2.77 6.21
CA LEU A 71 -36.95 1.59 6.95
C LEU A 71 -36.41 1.54 8.37
N ALA A 72 -35.15 1.92 8.57
CA ALA A 72 -34.54 1.97 9.88
C ALA A 72 -35.20 3.04 10.78
N GLU A 73 -35.52 4.21 10.23
CA GLU A 73 -36.24 5.29 10.92
C GLU A 73 -37.67 4.89 11.32
N GLN A 74 -38.25 3.86 10.68
CA GLN A 74 -39.52 3.21 11.08
C GLN A 74 -39.32 2.16 12.19
N GLY A 75 -38.07 1.98 12.72
CA GLY A 75 -37.77 1.07 13.81
C GLY A 75 -37.37 -0.35 13.36
N LYS A 76 -37.17 -0.60 12.07
CA LYS A 76 -36.70 -1.89 11.53
C LYS A 76 -35.19 -2.04 11.67
N THR A 77 -34.72 -3.27 11.87
CA THR A 77 -33.32 -3.67 11.69
C THR A 77 -33.09 -3.95 10.20
N VAL A 78 -32.31 -3.11 9.54
CA VAL A 78 -32.05 -3.20 8.10
C VAL A 78 -30.64 -3.72 7.83
N CYS A 79 -30.51 -4.80 7.08
CA CYS A 79 -29.22 -5.31 6.60
C CYS A 79 -29.02 -4.93 5.14
N VAL A 80 -28.03 -4.07 4.87
CA VAL A 80 -27.60 -3.71 3.50
C VAL A 80 -26.46 -4.62 3.08
N ILE A 81 -26.71 -5.50 2.12
CA ILE A 81 -25.71 -6.47 1.65
C ILE A 81 -24.87 -5.92 0.50
N SER A 82 -23.60 -6.26 0.51
CA SER A 82 -22.60 -5.92 -0.52
C SER A 82 -21.74 -7.14 -0.85
N SER A 83 -21.50 -7.42 -2.12
CA SER A 83 -20.58 -8.49 -2.51
C SER A 83 -19.16 -8.16 -2.08
N GLY A 84 -18.39 -9.15 -1.71
CA GLY A 84 -17.05 -8.97 -1.16
C GLY A 84 -17.08 -8.32 0.22
N ASP A 85 -16.25 -7.31 0.42
CA ASP A 85 -16.23 -6.45 1.60
C ASP A 85 -17.06 -5.19 1.36
N ALA A 86 -17.90 -4.81 2.30
CA ALA A 86 -18.80 -3.67 2.16
C ALA A 86 -18.08 -2.31 2.22
N GLY A 87 -16.86 -2.27 2.76
CA GLY A 87 -16.01 -1.07 2.86
C GLY A 87 -15.09 -0.87 1.65
N ILE A 88 -14.80 -1.94 0.89
CA ILE A 88 -13.90 -1.89 -0.27
C ILE A 88 -14.71 -1.73 -1.55
N TYR A 89 -14.85 -0.50 -2.02
CA TYR A 89 -15.69 -0.11 -3.18
C TYR A 89 -17.16 -0.55 -3.05
N GLY A 90 -17.63 -0.76 -1.81
CA GLY A 90 -18.98 -1.22 -1.48
C GLY A 90 -19.86 -0.12 -0.91
N MET A 91 -20.92 -0.54 -0.18
CA MET A 91 -21.99 0.35 0.30
C MET A 91 -21.63 1.16 1.55
N THR A 92 -20.65 0.75 2.34
CA THR A 92 -20.34 1.37 3.64
C THR A 92 -20.06 2.88 3.54
N PRO A 93 -19.20 3.36 2.62
CA PRO A 93 -18.93 4.80 2.51
C PRO A 93 -20.20 5.62 2.25
N LEU A 94 -21.03 5.16 1.31
CA LEU A 94 -22.26 5.85 0.93
C LEU A 94 -23.26 5.92 2.08
N ILE A 95 -23.39 4.86 2.87
CA ILE A 95 -24.27 4.84 4.06
C ILE A 95 -23.79 5.86 5.09
N TYR A 96 -22.49 5.96 5.36
CA TYR A 96 -21.96 6.96 6.29
C TYR A 96 -22.09 8.38 5.77
N GLU A 97 -21.86 8.62 4.48
CA GLU A 97 -22.09 9.93 3.84
C GLU A 97 -23.54 10.35 3.97
N MET A 98 -24.47 9.45 3.66
CA MET A 98 -25.92 9.72 3.74
C MET A 98 -26.38 9.94 5.19
N LYS A 99 -25.85 9.18 6.17
CA LYS A 99 -26.12 9.42 7.59
C LYS A 99 -25.76 10.85 7.98
N ARG A 100 -24.59 11.31 7.55
CA ARG A 100 -24.15 12.70 7.83
C ARG A 100 -25.03 13.74 7.18
N GLU A 101 -25.35 13.57 5.90
CA GLU A 101 -26.20 14.52 5.15
C GLU A 101 -27.62 14.60 5.68
N ARG A 102 -28.19 13.47 6.12
CA ARG A 102 -29.53 13.42 6.71
C ARG A 102 -29.53 13.82 8.19
N ASN A 103 -28.38 14.02 8.81
CA ASN A 103 -28.24 14.19 10.27
C ASN A 103 -29.01 13.11 11.05
N SER A 104 -28.96 11.86 10.57
CA SER A 104 -29.77 10.75 11.09
C SER A 104 -29.16 10.16 12.35
N ASN A 105 -30.02 9.86 13.36
CA ASN A 105 -29.62 9.18 14.59
C ASN A 105 -29.59 7.65 14.48
N VAL A 106 -29.89 7.09 13.30
CA VAL A 106 -29.83 5.65 13.05
C VAL A 106 -28.42 5.12 13.35
N GLU A 107 -28.31 4.07 14.13
CA GLU A 107 -27.04 3.37 14.34
C GLU A 107 -26.61 2.70 13.04
N VAL A 108 -25.32 2.85 12.64
CA VAL A 108 -24.73 2.18 11.50
C VAL A 108 -23.60 1.27 11.96
N ILE A 109 -23.73 -0.02 11.65
CA ILE A 109 -22.75 -1.07 11.95
C ILE A 109 -22.19 -1.60 10.64
N ALA A 110 -20.89 -1.54 10.43
CA ALA A 110 -20.23 -2.15 9.27
C ALA A 110 -19.66 -3.51 9.67
N LEU A 111 -20.05 -4.56 8.96
CA LEU A 111 -19.49 -5.90 9.09
C LEU A 111 -18.61 -6.23 7.89
N PRO A 112 -17.33 -6.55 8.12
CA PRO A 112 -16.42 -6.88 7.03
C PRO A 112 -16.77 -8.20 6.35
N GLY A 113 -16.42 -8.29 5.08
CA GLY A 113 -16.50 -9.53 4.29
C GLY A 113 -15.16 -9.85 3.63
N ILE A 114 -14.98 -11.09 3.17
CA ILE A 114 -13.82 -11.45 2.36
C ILE A 114 -13.91 -10.73 1.02
N SER A 115 -12.96 -9.85 0.74
CA SER A 115 -12.95 -9.09 -0.50
C SER A 115 -12.56 -9.98 -1.70
N ALA A 116 -13.04 -9.63 -2.88
CA ALA A 116 -12.73 -10.37 -4.10
C ALA A 116 -11.21 -10.47 -4.38
N PHE A 117 -10.42 -9.43 -4.06
CA PHE A 117 -8.97 -9.48 -4.24
C PHE A 117 -8.30 -10.48 -3.29
N GLN A 118 -8.79 -10.64 -2.05
CA GLN A 118 -8.26 -11.61 -1.09
C GLN A 118 -8.52 -13.04 -1.58
N LYS A 119 -9.74 -13.30 -2.08
CA LYS A 119 -10.07 -14.59 -2.68
C LYS A 119 -9.23 -14.85 -3.94
N ALA A 120 -9.10 -13.87 -4.82
CA ALA A 120 -8.25 -13.98 -6.00
C ALA A 120 -6.79 -14.25 -5.63
N ALA A 121 -6.25 -13.53 -4.63
CA ALA A 121 -4.89 -13.74 -4.14
C ALA A 121 -4.67 -15.17 -3.62
N SER A 122 -5.60 -15.72 -2.84
CA SER A 122 -5.51 -17.09 -2.32
C SER A 122 -5.53 -18.16 -3.43
N LEU A 123 -6.28 -17.93 -4.48
CA LEU A 123 -6.36 -18.82 -5.65
C LEU A 123 -5.07 -18.78 -6.49
N LEU A 124 -4.52 -17.59 -6.66
CA LEU A 124 -3.27 -17.37 -7.39
C LEU A 124 -2.03 -17.83 -6.62
N GLY A 125 -2.07 -17.89 -5.29
CA GLY A 125 -0.95 -18.28 -4.44
C GLY A 125 -0.70 -17.29 -3.30
N ALA A 126 0.39 -16.51 -3.38
CA ALA A 126 0.76 -15.52 -2.38
C ALA A 126 1.21 -14.18 -3.00
N PRO A 127 0.41 -13.56 -3.89
CA PRO A 127 0.81 -12.33 -4.58
C PRO A 127 0.92 -11.12 -3.65
N VAL A 128 0.17 -11.07 -2.56
CA VAL A 128 0.11 -9.94 -1.61
C VAL A 128 0.96 -10.17 -0.36
N GLY A 129 2.07 -10.87 -0.50
CA GLY A 129 3.01 -11.14 0.59
C GLY A 129 3.80 -9.91 1.07
N HIS A 130 3.78 -8.80 0.33
CA HIS A 130 4.43 -7.53 0.62
C HIS A 130 3.43 -6.36 0.51
N ASP A 131 3.92 -5.12 0.54
CA ASP A 131 3.07 -3.94 0.43
C ASP A 131 2.27 -3.94 -0.88
N PHE A 132 0.99 -3.60 -0.78
CA PHE A 132 0.09 -3.61 -1.92
C PHE A 132 -0.88 -2.43 -1.87
N CYS A 133 -1.49 -2.13 -3.01
CA CYS A 133 -2.56 -1.15 -3.12
C CYS A 133 -3.75 -1.66 -3.93
N LEU A 134 -4.90 -1.03 -3.73
CA LEU A 134 -6.13 -1.27 -4.48
C LEU A 134 -6.44 -0.08 -5.37
N ILE A 135 -6.70 -0.33 -6.66
CA ILE A 135 -7.08 0.71 -7.63
C ILE A 135 -8.36 0.28 -8.34
N SER A 136 -9.36 1.14 -8.33
CA SER A 136 -10.55 0.98 -9.18
C SER A 136 -10.37 1.78 -10.46
N LEU A 137 -10.63 1.15 -11.61
CA LEU A 137 -10.65 1.82 -12.91
C LEU A 137 -11.99 2.50 -13.21
N SER A 138 -12.94 2.47 -12.27
CA SER A 138 -14.22 3.13 -12.45
C SER A 138 -14.07 4.65 -12.47
N ASP A 139 -14.35 5.25 -13.61
CA ASP A 139 -14.29 6.69 -13.88
C ASP A 139 -15.65 7.41 -13.73
N LEU A 140 -16.66 6.71 -13.21
CA LEU A 140 -17.99 7.28 -13.00
C LEU A 140 -18.01 8.42 -11.96
N MET A 141 -17.24 8.28 -10.88
CA MET A 141 -17.17 9.25 -9.78
C MET A 141 -15.77 9.85 -9.60
N THR A 142 -14.76 9.33 -10.30
CA THR A 142 -13.38 9.77 -10.20
C THR A 142 -12.86 10.09 -11.59
N PRO A 143 -12.43 11.33 -11.87
CA PRO A 143 -11.85 11.69 -13.17
C PRO A 143 -10.65 10.78 -13.52
N TRP A 144 -10.55 10.41 -14.80
CA TRP A 144 -9.50 9.50 -15.28
C TRP A 144 -8.08 9.98 -14.94
N GLU A 145 -7.82 11.26 -15.03
CA GLU A 145 -6.51 11.86 -14.73
C GLU A 145 -6.08 11.59 -13.29
N ARG A 146 -7.03 11.49 -12.36
CA ARG A 146 -6.76 11.11 -10.97
C ARG A 146 -6.46 9.62 -10.85
N ILE A 147 -7.17 8.78 -11.61
CA ILE A 147 -6.93 7.33 -11.66
C ILE A 147 -5.53 7.07 -12.26
N GLU A 148 -5.21 7.69 -13.41
CA GLU A 148 -3.90 7.57 -14.05
C GLU A 148 -2.76 7.97 -13.10
N ARG A 149 -2.90 9.06 -12.36
CA ARG A 149 -1.90 9.49 -11.37
C ARG A 149 -1.68 8.44 -10.28
N ARG A 150 -2.75 7.77 -9.82
CA ARG A 150 -2.66 6.68 -8.83
C ARG A 150 -1.97 5.45 -9.41
N ILE A 151 -2.24 5.11 -10.67
CA ILE A 151 -1.59 4.01 -11.38
C ILE A 151 -0.08 4.26 -11.48
N ARG A 152 0.33 5.46 -11.92
CA ARG A 152 1.75 5.85 -11.99
C ARG A 152 2.42 5.78 -10.61
N ALA A 153 1.80 6.33 -9.59
CA ALA A 153 2.32 6.29 -8.22
C ALA A 153 2.49 4.86 -7.69
N ALA A 154 1.55 3.97 -7.97
CA ALA A 154 1.64 2.56 -7.59
C ALA A 154 2.78 1.83 -8.33
N ALA A 155 2.95 2.11 -9.62
CA ALA A 155 4.04 1.55 -10.42
C ALA A 155 5.41 2.04 -9.94
N MET A 156 5.58 3.36 -9.76
CA MET A 156 6.82 3.98 -9.27
C MET A 156 7.21 3.55 -7.86
N ALA A 157 6.23 3.39 -6.96
CA ALA A 157 6.44 2.96 -5.58
C ALA A 157 6.59 1.44 -5.42
N ASP A 158 6.57 0.71 -6.53
CA ASP A 158 6.74 -0.75 -6.58
C ASP A 158 5.73 -1.55 -5.75
N PHE A 159 4.48 -1.07 -5.62
CA PHE A 159 3.41 -1.83 -4.97
C PHE A 159 2.94 -3.01 -5.84
N VAL A 160 2.61 -4.13 -5.18
CA VAL A 160 1.68 -5.09 -5.77
C VAL A 160 0.33 -4.40 -5.90
N THR A 161 -0.28 -4.46 -7.08
CA THR A 161 -1.49 -3.69 -7.34
C THR A 161 -2.67 -4.60 -7.68
N ALA A 162 -3.74 -4.51 -6.87
CA ALA A 162 -5.01 -5.16 -7.20
C ALA A 162 -5.95 -4.16 -7.89
N VAL A 163 -6.47 -4.56 -9.05
CA VAL A 163 -7.30 -3.73 -9.92
C VAL A 163 -8.74 -4.20 -9.88
N TYR A 164 -9.64 -3.28 -9.52
CA TYR A 164 -11.08 -3.46 -9.50
C TYR A 164 -11.75 -2.73 -10.65
N ASN A 165 -12.94 -3.20 -11.01
CA ASN A 165 -13.75 -2.63 -12.10
C ASN A 165 -12.93 -2.46 -13.39
N PRO A 166 -12.25 -3.51 -13.87
CA PRO A 166 -11.28 -3.37 -14.94
C PRO A 166 -11.94 -3.03 -16.28
N LYS A 167 -13.15 -3.53 -16.55
CA LYS A 167 -13.84 -3.34 -17.83
C LYS A 167 -15.35 -3.18 -17.64
N SER A 168 -16.02 -2.47 -18.55
CA SER A 168 -17.47 -2.38 -18.68
C SER A 168 -17.81 -1.95 -20.11
N GLU A 169 -19.09 -1.90 -20.49
CA GLU A 169 -19.52 -1.44 -21.83
C GLU A 169 -18.94 -0.07 -22.22
N GLY A 170 -18.90 0.88 -21.27
CA GLY A 170 -18.35 2.23 -21.50
C GLY A 170 -16.89 2.40 -21.08
N ARG A 171 -16.23 1.36 -20.57
CA ARG A 171 -14.87 1.39 -20.07
C ARG A 171 -14.10 0.18 -20.59
N TYR A 172 -13.35 0.37 -21.67
CA TYR A 172 -12.62 -0.70 -22.36
C TYR A 172 -11.14 -0.35 -22.60
N TRP A 173 -10.79 0.91 -22.85
CA TRP A 173 -9.44 1.35 -23.14
C TRP A 173 -8.57 1.58 -21.89
N GLN A 174 -9.20 1.82 -20.74
CA GLN A 174 -8.50 2.15 -19.47
C GLN A 174 -7.56 1.04 -19.03
N LEU A 175 -7.92 -0.22 -19.27
CA LEU A 175 -7.08 -1.37 -18.93
C LEU A 175 -5.84 -1.49 -19.83
N TYR A 176 -5.94 -1.16 -21.12
CA TYR A 176 -4.79 -1.03 -22.00
C TYR A 176 -3.84 0.06 -21.52
N ARG A 177 -4.42 1.21 -21.17
CA ARG A 177 -3.66 2.35 -20.66
C ARG A 177 -2.95 2.03 -19.35
N LEU A 178 -3.59 1.28 -18.46
CA LEU A 178 -2.97 0.80 -17.22
C LEU A 178 -1.73 -0.04 -17.52
N LYS A 179 -1.80 -1.02 -18.44
CA LYS A 179 -0.66 -1.85 -18.85
C LYS A 179 0.50 -0.98 -19.38
N GLU A 180 0.20 -0.05 -20.28
CA GLU A 180 1.20 0.90 -20.82
C GLU A 180 1.87 1.73 -19.71
N LEU A 181 1.09 2.22 -18.75
CA LEU A 181 1.62 3.03 -17.65
C LEU A 181 2.56 2.24 -16.76
N PHE A 182 2.23 1.00 -16.40
CA PHE A 182 3.13 0.16 -15.62
C PHE A 182 4.46 -0.08 -16.34
N LEU A 183 4.43 -0.37 -17.64
CA LEU A 183 5.63 -0.56 -18.46
C LEU A 183 6.44 0.74 -18.59
N ALA A 184 5.77 1.88 -18.79
CA ALA A 184 6.41 3.18 -18.93
C ALA A 184 7.08 3.66 -17.63
N GLU A 185 6.54 3.30 -16.47
CA GLU A 185 7.13 3.59 -15.16
C GLU A 185 8.22 2.56 -14.75
N GLY A 186 8.63 1.67 -15.67
CA GLY A 186 9.75 0.76 -15.49
C GLY A 186 9.42 -0.60 -14.90
N ARG A 187 8.15 -0.98 -14.82
CA ARG A 187 7.76 -2.33 -14.43
C ARG A 187 8.23 -3.32 -15.50
N ALA A 188 8.94 -4.38 -15.08
CA ALA A 188 9.49 -5.37 -16.03
C ALA A 188 8.38 -6.06 -16.83
N PRO A 189 8.56 -6.30 -18.15
CA PRO A 189 7.59 -7.03 -18.98
C PRO A 189 7.23 -8.41 -18.45
N GLU A 190 8.17 -9.08 -17.77
CA GLU A 190 8.04 -10.42 -17.20
C GLU A 190 7.30 -10.44 -15.85
N THR A 191 6.96 -9.26 -15.30
CA THR A 191 6.24 -9.17 -14.04
C THR A 191 4.97 -10.01 -14.07
N PRO A 192 4.73 -10.89 -13.08
CA PRO A 192 3.53 -11.71 -13.06
C PRO A 192 2.26 -10.86 -12.97
N VAL A 193 1.28 -11.23 -13.76
CA VAL A 193 -0.09 -10.73 -13.70
C VAL A 193 -1.03 -11.91 -13.52
N GLY A 194 -1.75 -11.92 -12.41
CA GLY A 194 -2.80 -12.90 -12.16
C GLY A 194 -4.16 -12.24 -12.25
N TYR A 195 -5.12 -12.88 -12.91
CA TYR A 195 -6.49 -12.40 -12.91
C TYR A 195 -7.47 -13.54 -12.65
N VAL A 196 -8.48 -13.24 -11.87
CA VAL A 196 -9.50 -14.20 -11.47
C VAL A 196 -10.86 -13.64 -11.80
N ARG A 197 -11.57 -14.34 -12.68
CA ARG A 197 -12.93 -14.06 -13.03
C ARG A 197 -13.85 -14.80 -12.06
N GLN A 198 -14.90 -14.14 -11.59
CA GLN A 198 -15.90 -14.69 -10.67
C GLN A 198 -15.30 -15.44 -9.46
N ALA A 199 -14.30 -14.84 -8.81
CA ALA A 199 -13.60 -15.42 -7.67
C ALA A 199 -14.58 -15.92 -6.58
N GLY A 200 -14.51 -17.18 -6.20
CA GLY A 200 -15.36 -17.82 -5.20
C GLY A 200 -16.77 -18.23 -5.71
N ARG A 201 -17.02 -18.19 -7.01
CA ARG A 201 -18.29 -18.60 -7.62
C ARG A 201 -18.13 -19.84 -8.47
N ASP A 202 -19.23 -20.47 -8.89
CA ASP A 202 -19.23 -21.72 -9.68
C ASP A 202 -18.48 -21.59 -11.02
N GLU A 203 -18.54 -20.39 -11.64
CA GLU A 203 -17.90 -20.09 -12.92
C GLU A 203 -16.52 -19.43 -12.73
N GLN A 204 -15.82 -19.78 -11.66
CA GLN A 204 -14.50 -19.23 -11.35
C GLN A 204 -13.45 -19.67 -12.37
N GLU A 205 -12.73 -18.69 -12.91
CA GLU A 205 -11.58 -18.91 -13.79
C GLU A 205 -10.34 -18.22 -13.19
N VAL A 206 -9.19 -18.92 -13.23
CA VAL A 206 -7.92 -18.42 -12.66
C VAL A 206 -6.87 -18.42 -13.75
N HIS A 207 -6.26 -17.27 -14.02
CA HIS A 207 -5.26 -17.09 -15.04
C HIS A 207 -4.00 -16.46 -14.45
N LEU A 208 -2.84 -16.93 -14.91
CA LEU A 208 -1.53 -16.39 -14.56
C LEU A 208 -0.73 -16.18 -15.83
N THR A 209 -0.26 -14.96 -16.04
CA THR A 209 0.49 -14.52 -17.22
C THR A 209 1.58 -13.51 -16.81
N THR A 210 2.20 -12.86 -17.79
CA THR A 210 3.13 -11.74 -17.57
C THR A 210 2.48 -10.39 -17.92
N LEU A 211 3.09 -9.30 -17.50
CA LEU A 211 2.60 -7.96 -17.86
C LEU A 211 2.66 -7.74 -19.38
N ALA A 212 3.68 -8.28 -20.05
CA ALA A 212 3.80 -8.20 -21.51
C ALA A 212 2.70 -8.97 -22.25
N ASP A 213 2.41 -10.19 -21.79
CA ASP A 213 1.47 -11.10 -22.45
C ASP A 213 0.02 -10.89 -22.00
N PHE A 214 -0.20 -10.13 -20.93
CA PHE A 214 -1.54 -9.85 -20.43
C PHE A 214 -2.42 -9.22 -21.51
N ASN A 215 -3.52 -9.91 -21.84
CA ASN A 215 -4.49 -9.49 -22.85
C ASN A 215 -5.75 -8.89 -22.17
N PRO A 216 -5.97 -7.55 -22.25
CA PRO A 216 -7.15 -6.91 -21.70
C PRO A 216 -8.49 -7.41 -22.25
N GLU A 217 -8.51 -8.10 -23.41
CA GLU A 217 -9.75 -8.63 -23.98
C GLU A 217 -10.30 -9.86 -23.25
N GLU A 218 -9.45 -10.56 -22.49
CA GLU A 218 -9.83 -11.73 -21.68
C GLU A 218 -10.50 -11.37 -20.36
N VAL A 219 -10.67 -10.07 -20.10
CA VAL A 219 -11.14 -9.54 -18.82
C VAL A 219 -12.52 -8.90 -18.99
N ASP A 220 -13.40 -9.14 -18.02
CA ASP A 220 -14.72 -8.55 -17.91
C ASP A 220 -14.93 -7.80 -16.59
N MET A 221 -16.14 -7.32 -16.33
CA MET A 221 -16.48 -6.58 -15.10
C MET A 221 -16.47 -7.45 -13.83
N PHE A 222 -16.47 -8.77 -13.96
CA PHE A 222 -16.46 -9.73 -12.84
C PHE A 222 -15.04 -10.20 -12.49
N THR A 223 -14.04 -9.58 -13.06
CA THR A 223 -12.64 -9.96 -12.91
C THR A 223 -11.92 -9.04 -11.92
N VAL A 224 -11.07 -9.63 -11.09
CA VAL A 224 -10.07 -8.94 -10.28
C VAL A 224 -8.69 -9.29 -10.83
N ILE A 225 -7.84 -8.26 -11.01
CA ILE A 225 -6.49 -8.42 -11.54
C ILE A 225 -5.49 -8.09 -10.43
N LEU A 226 -4.42 -8.88 -10.30
CA LEU A 226 -3.27 -8.59 -9.45
C LEU A 226 -2.02 -8.45 -10.33
N ILE A 227 -1.32 -7.34 -10.19
CA ILE A 227 -0.06 -7.05 -10.89
C ILE A 227 1.05 -7.09 -9.85
N GLY A 228 2.10 -7.87 -10.11
CA GLY A 228 3.24 -8.03 -9.23
C GLY A 228 4.12 -6.78 -9.12
N ASN A 229 5.06 -6.86 -8.20
CA ASN A 229 6.13 -5.87 -8.07
C ASN A 229 7.47 -6.41 -8.61
N SER A 230 8.57 -5.68 -8.43
CA SER A 230 9.90 -6.06 -8.93
C SER A 230 10.45 -7.37 -8.34
N GLN A 231 9.90 -7.81 -7.20
CA GLN A 231 10.31 -9.05 -6.52
C GLN A 231 9.39 -10.22 -6.78
N SER A 232 8.26 -9.98 -7.45
CA SER A 232 7.26 -11.00 -7.73
C SER A 232 7.72 -11.96 -8.82
N TYR A 233 7.35 -13.22 -8.68
CA TYR A 233 7.65 -14.27 -9.67
C TYR A 233 6.54 -15.32 -9.74
N ALA A 234 6.49 -16.04 -10.87
CA ALA A 234 5.65 -17.21 -11.04
C ALA A 234 6.48 -18.48 -10.77
N TRP A 235 5.93 -19.41 -9.97
CA TRP A 235 6.56 -20.71 -9.69
C TRP A 235 5.50 -21.79 -9.54
N ASN A 236 5.65 -22.89 -10.26
CA ASN A 236 4.70 -24.01 -10.27
C ASN A 236 3.22 -23.58 -10.42
N GLY A 237 2.95 -22.66 -11.34
CA GLY A 237 1.61 -22.16 -11.59
C GLY A 237 1.06 -21.26 -10.46
N LYS A 238 1.92 -20.79 -9.57
CA LYS A 238 1.56 -19.86 -8.48
C LYS A 238 2.28 -18.52 -8.62
N PHE A 239 1.56 -17.48 -8.30
CA PHE A 239 2.05 -16.11 -8.22
C PHE A 239 2.53 -15.82 -6.78
N ILE A 240 3.80 -15.47 -6.61
CA ILE A 240 4.43 -15.27 -5.30
C ILE A 240 5.11 -13.91 -5.28
N THR A 241 4.85 -13.15 -4.21
CA THR A 241 5.62 -11.96 -3.85
C THR A 241 6.29 -12.22 -2.50
N PRO A 242 7.63 -12.41 -2.46
CA PRO A 242 8.34 -12.82 -1.26
C PRO A 242 8.45 -11.70 -0.23
N ARG A 243 8.41 -12.02 1.06
CA ARG A 243 8.72 -11.08 2.14
C ARG A 243 10.21 -10.93 2.44
N GLY A 244 11.07 -11.69 1.75
CA GLY A 244 12.50 -11.59 1.91
C GLY A 244 13.08 -12.40 3.10
N TYR A 245 12.35 -13.39 3.63
CA TYR A 245 12.83 -14.25 4.72
C TYR A 245 14.15 -14.95 4.38
N TYR A 246 14.27 -15.48 3.16
CA TYR A 246 15.49 -16.16 2.70
C TYR A 246 16.66 -15.22 2.36
N ASN A 247 16.43 -13.92 2.29
CA ASN A 247 17.47 -12.91 2.08
C ASN A 247 18.11 -12.42 3.40
N ARG A 248 17.63 -12.92 4.55
CA ARG A 248 18.22 -12.66 5.84
C ARG A 248 19.08 -13.86 6.22
N PRO A 249 20.35 -13.68 6.62
CA PRO A 249 21.05 -14.73 7.34
C PRO A 249 20.22 -15.08 8.57
N ASP A 250 19.99 -16.39 8.80
CA ASP A 250 19.33 -16.90 9.99
C ASP A 250 20.03 -16.34 11.24
N LYS A 251 19.45 -15.27 11.76
CA LYS A 251 19.74 -14.80 13.10
C LYS A 251 18.44 -14.96 13.87
N ASP A 252 18.38 -16.00 14.66
CA ASP A 252 17.47 -16.13 15.82
C ASP A 252 17.72 -15.05 16.90
N GLU A 253 18.44 -14.00 16.56
CA GLU A 253 18.57 -12.81 17.35
C GLU A 253 17.35 -11.96 17.11
N GLN A 254 16.33 -12.12 17.98
CA GLN A 254 15.39 -11.04 18.20
C GLN A 254 16.23 -9.76 18.35
N PRO A 255 15.90 -8.67 17.61
CA PRO A 255 16.56 -7.40 17.85
C PRO A 255 16.27 -7.07 19.33
N THR A 256 17.26 -7.29 20.19
CA THR A 256 17.22 -6.74 21.53
C THR A 256 16.95 -5.25 21.32
N LYS A 257 15.81 -4.76 21.82
CA LYS A 257 15.59 -3.32 21.92
C LYS A 257 16.78 -2.78 22.67
N GLY A 258 17.76 -2.31 21.92
CA GLY A 258 19.00 -1.84 22.52
C GLY A 258 18.67 -0.57 23.30
N ILE A 259 19.09 -0.50 24.54
CA ILE A 259 19.04 0.71 25.38
C ILE A 259 19.44 1.94 24.55
N GLY A 260 20.40 1.80 23.63
CA GLY A 260 20.82 2.86 22.70
C GLY A 260 19.73 3.36 21.74
N GLN A 261 18.77 2.51 21.36
CA GLN A 261 17.66 2.95 20.48
C GLN A 261 16.66 3.80 21.25
N ASP A 262 16.35 3.43 22.49
CA ASP A 262 15.44 4.21 23.34
C ASP A 262 16.07 5.55 23.71
N ILE A 263 17.38 5.59 23.99
CA ILE A 263 18.14 6.82 24.22
C ILE A 263 18.09 7.73 23.00
N MET A 264 18.30 7.20 21.80
CA MET A 264 18.25 7.99 20.56
C MET A 264 16.84 8.57 20.30
N ILE A 265 15.78 7.76 20.48
CA ILE A 265 14.39 8.22 20.33
C ILE A 265 14.07 9.34 21.34
N GLN A 266 14.48 9.16 22.60
CA GLN A 266 14.25 10.17 23.62
C GLN A 266 15.03 11.44 23.32
N SER A 267 16.29 11.33 22.90
CA SER A 267 17.10 12.46 22.48
C SER A 267 16.46 13.22 21.32
N PHE A 268 15.99 12.53 20.27
CA PHE A 268 15.33 13.20 19.14
C PHE A 268 14.05 13.94 19.56
N ARG A 269 13.24 13.35 20.45
CA ARG A 269 12.06 14.04 21.00
C ARG A 269 12.43 15.32 21.75
N THR A 270 13.49 15.26 22.58
CA THR A 270 13.99 16.43 23.30
C THR A 270 14.48 17.50 22.32
N ILE A 271 15.32 17.13 21.35
CA ILE A 271 15.82 18.04 20.33
C ILE A 271 14.65 18.68 19.55
N GLU A 272 13.69 17.90 19.09
CA GLU A 272 12.51 18.44 18.38
C GLU A 272 11.71 19.45 19.21
N SER A 273 11.60 19.24 20.53
CA SER A 273 10.90 20.17 21.41
C SER A 273 11.62 21.50 21.56
N GLU A 274 12.96 21.48 21.53
CA GLU A 274 13.84 22.64 21.72
C GLU A 274 14.22 23.38 20.45
N LEU A 275 14.04 22.79 19.26
CA LEU A 275 14.29 23.47 17.98
C LEU A 275 13.48 24.76 17.87
N LYS A 276 14.12 25.86 17.48
CA LYS A 276 13.50 27.18 17.29
C LYS A 276 12.67 27.23 16.02
N ASN A 277 13.20 26.70 14.92
CA ASN A 277 12.48 26.60 13.66
C ASN A 277 11.65 25.31 13.60
N LYS A 278 10.32 25.44 13.56
CA LYS A 278 9.41 24.27 13.46
C LYS A 278 9.10 23.87 12.01
N ASN A 279 9.48 24.70 11.03
CA ASN A 279 9.17 24.50 9.61
C ASN A 279 10.40 24.03 8.81
N ILE A 280 11.15 23.08 9.37
CA ILE A 280 12.32 22.49 8.70
C ILE A 280 11.82 21.41 7.73
N PRO A 281 12.28 21.38 6.45
CA PRO A 281 11.98 20.30 5.52
C PRO A 281 12.39 18.94 6.09
N LEU A 282 11.60 17.91 5.85
CA LEU A 282 11.75 16.60 6.50
C LEU A 282 13.12 15.97 6.27
N ASP A 283 13.66 16.08 5.07
CA ASP A 283 15.00 15.59 4.70
C ASP A 283 16.12 16.30 5.46
N HIS A 284 16.04 17.63 5.53
CA HIS A 284 16.98 18.44 6.31
C HIS A 284 16.85 18.18 7.82
N LYS A 285 15.61 18.01 8.32
CA LYS A 285 15.31 17.74 9.73
C LYS A 285 16.00 16.47 10.24
N TRP A 286 15.96 15.39 9.45
CA TRP A 286 16.64 14.14 9.83
C TRP A 286 18.15 14.30 9.98
N ALA A 287 18.79 15.01 9.04
CA ALA A 287 20.22 15.30 9.12
C ALA A 287 20.53 16.16 10.36
N LEU A 288 19.71 17.17 10.64
CA LEU A 288 19.87 18.07 11.77
C LEU A 288 19.71 17.36 13.13
N LEU A 289 18.69 16.49 13.27
CA LEU A 289 18.49 15.73 14.50
C LEU A 289 19.69 14.83 14.82
N HIS A 290 20.28 14.19 13.81
CA HIS A 290 21.48 13.39 13.99
C HIS A 290 22.72 14.25 14.33
N ALA A 291 22.87 15.39 13.67
CA ALA A 291 23.97 16.31 13.95
C ALA A 291 23.92 16.82 15.41
N ILE A 292 22.76 17.29 15.86
CA ILE A 292 22.58 17.77 17.25
C ILE A 292 22.72 16.61 18.26
N HIS A 293 22.15 15.43 17.96
CA HIS A 293 22.31 14.25 18.83
C HIS A 293 23.77 13.87 19.04
N THR A 294 24.59 14.00 18.00
CA THR A 294 26.02 13.64 18.05
C THR A 294 26.87 14.70 18.72
N THR A 295 26.59 15.97 18.51
CA THR A 295 27.41 17.11 18.98
C THR A 295 26.89 17.73 20.28
N ALA A 296 25.61 17.47 20.63
CA ALA A 296 24.88 18.17 21.69
C ALA A 296 24.83 19.70 21.50
N ASP A 297 24.97 20.16 20.23
CA ASP A 297 25.09 21.57 19.90
C ASP A 297 23.91 22.02 19.02
N PHE A 298 23.03 22.88 19.56
CA PHE A 298 21.89 23.46 18.86
C PHE A 298 22.27 24.54 17.84
N GLU A 299 23.54 25.02 17.85
CA GLU A 299 24.02 25.92 16.79
C GLU A 299 24.00 25.22 15.41
N MET A 300 23.98 23.90 15.37
CA MET A 300 23.80 23.12 14.15
C MET A 300 22.54 23.51 13.38
N GLU A 301 21.51 24.04 14.04
CA GLU A 301 20.31 24.57 13.39
C GLU A 301 20.61 25.72 12.39
N LYS A 302 21.71 26.46 12.64
CA LYS A 302 22.16 27.55 11.77
C LYS A 302 23.31 27.14 10.85
N LEU A 303 24.10 26.15 11.26
CA LEU A 303 25.34 25.77 10.58
C LEU A 303 25.15 24.65 9.55
N LEU A 304 24.15 23.78 9.78
CA LEU A 304 23.90 22.67 8.85
C LEU A 304 23.25 23.19 7.55
N TYR A 305 23.94 22.97 6.47
CA TYR A 305 23.43 23.30 5.12
C TYR A 305 23.24 22.02 4.31
N THR A 306 22.13 21.91 3.63
CA THR A 306 21.85 20.88 2.64
C THR A 306 21.20 21.49 1.39
N ASP A 307 21.68 21.13 0.22
CA ASP A 307 21.01 21.53 -1.02
C ASP A 307 19.61 20.92 -1.09
N LYS A 308 18.67 21.70 -1.67
CA LYS A 308 17.29 21.24 -1.83
C LYS A 308 17.24 19.91 -2.60
N GLY A 309 16.66 18.88 -1.99
CA GLY A 309 16.52 17.55 -2.55
C GLY A 309 17.81 16.73 -2.55
N ALA A 310 18.88 17.14 -1.85
CA ALA A 310 20.13 16.39 -1.78
C ALA A 310 19.94 15.03 -1.09
N VAL A 311 19.18 14.99 -0.01
CA VAL A 311 18.88 13.76 0.74
C VAL A 311 18.03 12.82 -0.11
N GLU A 312 17.01 13.34 -0.79
CA GLU A 312 16.17 12.56 -1.73
C GLU A 312 17.00 11.93 -2.85
N LYS A 313 17.89 12.72 -3.48
CA LYS A 313 18.82 12.22 -4.50
C LYS A 313 19.74 11.13 -3.98
N LEU A 314 20.19 11.24 -2.72
CA LEU A 314 20.99 10.21 -2.08
C LEU A 314 20.20 8.90 -1.89
N TYR A 315 18.97 8.99 -1.38
CA TYR A 315 18.10 7.83 -1.25
C TYR A 315 17.84 7.15 -2.59
N GLN A 316 17.56 7.91 -3.65
CA GLN A 316 17.37 7.37 -4.99
C GLN A 316 18.63 6.64 -5.48
N LYS A 317 19.82 7.22 -5.30
CA LYS A 317 21.08 6.56 -5.68
C LYS A 317 21.35 5.27 -4.91
N ILE A 318 20.93 5.22 -3.64
CA ILE A 318 21.01 4.01 -2.82
C ILE A 318 20.02 2.96 -3.36
N ALA A 319 18.76 3.33 -3.56
CA ALA A 319 17.70 2.45 -4.03
C ALA A 319 18.01 1.85 -5.42
N ASP A 320 18.53 2.68 -6.34
CA ASP A 320 18.94 2.26 -7.69
C ASP A 320 20.26 1.46 -7.72
N GLY A 321 20.90 1.23 -6.57
CA GLY A 321 22.20 0.58 -6.48
C GLY A 321 23.33 1.36 -7.16
N ARG A 322 23.14 2.66 -7.42
CA ARG A 322 24.16 3.55 -8.04
C ARG A 322 25.20 4.06 -7.06
N LEU A 323 24.91 4.06 -5.75
CA LEU A 323 25.89 4.36 -4.73
C LEU A 323 26.79 3.13 -4.53
N LYS A 324 28.07 3.21 -4.96
CA LYS A 324 29.02 2.09 -4.85
C LYS A 324 30.07 2.29 -3.78
N THR A 325 30.43 3.55 -3.49
CA THR A 325 31.54 3.86 -2.59
C THR A 325 31.20 5.05 -1.71
N ILE A 326 31.52 4.93 -0.42
CA ILE A 326 31.54 6.02 0.55
C ILE A 326 33.02 6.29 0.85
N VAL A 327 33.43 7.55 0.73
CA VAL A 327 34.79 7.97 1.08
C VAL A 327 34.75 8.77 2.38
N THR A 328 35.57 8.40 3.34
CA THR A 328 35.69 9.10 4.63
C THR A 328 37.07 9.75 4.77
N ASP A 329 37.10 10.87 5.45
CA ASP A 329 38.32 11.63 5.73
C ASP A 329 39.21 10.99 6.78
N VAL A 330 38.60 10.29 7.76
CA VAL A 330 39.32 9.62 8.86
C VAL A 330 38.87 8.18 9.03
N THR A 331 39.75 7.34 9.53
CA THR A 331 39.50 5.91 9.78
C THR A 331 38.36 5.68 10.79
N MET A 332 38.25 6.57 11.78
CA MET A 332 37.21 6.49 12.80
C MET A 332 35.79 6.63 12.17
N ALA A 333 35.61 7.56 11.23
CA ALA A 333 34.37 7.70 10.49
C ALA A 333 34.04 6.45 9.67
N ALA A 334 35.05 5.87 8.99
CA ALA A 334 34.88 4.61 8.27
C ALA A 334 34.45 3.45 9.18
N SER A 335 35.04 3.36 10.36
CA SER A 335 34.75 2.32 11.35
C SER A 335 33.36 2.46 11.99
N GLY A 336 32.84 3.67 12.06
CA GLY A 336 31.49 3.97 12.58
C GLY A 336 30.33 3.55 11.65
N ILE A 337 30.62 3.31 10.39
CA ILE A 337 29.56 2.90 9.43
C ILE A 337 29.21 1.42 9.63
N ARG A 338 27.90 1.12 9.74
CA ARG A 338 27.43 -0.25 10.02
C ARG A 338 27.76 -1.20 8.87
N LYS A 339 28.68 -2.16 9.12
CA LYS A 339 29.12 -3.14 8.12
C LYS A 339 27.97 -3.94 7.49
N GLY A 340 27.00 -4.37 8.29
CA GLY A 340 25.82 -5.10 7.78
C GLY A 340 24.92 -4.28 6.88
N ALA A 341 24.86 -2.96 7.02
CA ALA A 341 24.16 -2.07 6.10
C ALA A 341 24.92 -1.95 4.78
N LEU A 342 26.24 -1.78 4.83
CA LEU A 342 27.08 -1.72 3.64
C LEU A 342 26.99 -2.98 2.79
N GLN A 343 27.04 -4.15 3.42
CA GLN A 343 26.90 -5.45 2.72
C GLN A 343 25.55 -5.57 2.01
N ARG A 344 24.45 -5.21 2.69
CA ARG A 344 23.11 -5.26 2.09
C ARG A 344 22.95 -4.32 0.90
N LEU A 345 23.61 -3.16 0.94
CA LEU A 345 23.52 -2.14 -0.09
C LEU A 345 24.57 -2.32 -1.20
N GLY A 346 25.52 -3.27 -1.06
CA GLY A 346 26.62 -3.45 -1.99
C GLY A 346 27.55 -2.22 -2.07
N VAL A 347 27.73 -1.52 -0.94
CA VAL A 347 28.51 -0.27 -0.86
C VAL A 347 29.83 -0.54 -0.15
N GLU A 348 30.94 -0.05 -0.72
CA GLU A 348 32.28 -0.11 -0.14
C GLU A 348 32.61 1.21 0.58
N VAL A 349 33.31 1.13 1.72
CA VAL A 349 33.84 2.32 2.40
C VAL A 349 35.33 2.39 2.19
N LYS A 350 35.84 3.55 1.79
CA LYS A 350 37.25 3.83 1.58
C LYS A 350 37.72 5.02 2.42
N CYS A 351 38.88 4.84 3.06
CA CYS A 351 39.59 5.92 3.75
C CYS A 351 41.05 5.89 3.25
N TYR A 352 41.52 6.95 2.70
CA TYR A 352 42.84 7.05 2.09
C TYR A 352 43.86 7.77 3.01
N LEU A 353 43.53 7.97 4.28
CA LEU A 353 44.40 8.70 5.23
C LEU A 353 45.80 8.07 5.35
N SER A 354 45.87 6.75 5.26
CA SER A 354 47.14 5.98 5.38
C SER A 354 47.74 5.57 4.03
N ASP A 355 47.16 6.02 2.89
CA ASP A 355 47.69 5.70 1.55
C ASP A 355 48.95 6.56 1.28
N GLU A 356 50.07 5.90 1.02
CA GLU A 356 51.36 6.56 0.78
C GLU A 356 51.35 7.45 -0.47
N ARG A 357 50.61 7.06 -1.50
CA ARG A 357 50.45 7.86 -2.74
C ARG A 357 49.71 9.16 -2.46
N VAL A 358 48.68 9.10 -1.62
CA VAL A 358 47.93 10.29 -1.18
C VAL A 358 48.82 11.20 -0.33
N ALA A 359 49.69 10.60 0.52
CA ALA A 359 50.65 11.36 1.33
C ALA A 359 51.64 12.13 0.44
N ALA A 360 52.23 11.47 -0.57
CA ALA A 360 53.16 12.07 -1.52
C ALA A 360 52.52 13.21 -2.32
N MET A 361 51.33 12.98 -2.88
CA MET A 361 50.58 13.98 -3.67
C MET A 361 50.15 15.17 -2.81
N ALA A 362 49.79 14.95 -1.55
CA ALA A 362 49.42 16.02 -0.64
C ALA A 362 50.59 16.93 -0.30
N ALA A 363 51.77 16.31 -0.07
CA ALA A 363 53.03 17.03 0.15
C ALA A 363 53.42 17.87 -1.09
N GLU A 364 53.35 17.29 -2.28
CA GLU A 364 53.64 17.99 -3.54
C GLU A 364 52.73 19.20 -3.73
N LYS A 365 51.42 19.10 -3.40
CA LYS A 365 50.46 20.18 -3.56
C LYS A 365 50.40 21.13 -2.38
N GLY A 366 51.12 20.89 -1.31
CA GLY A 366 51.08 21.72 -0.09
C GLY A 366 49.75 21.76 0.63
N ILE A 367 48.95 20.66 0.53
CA ILE A 367 47.62 20.53 1.14
C ILE A 367 47.58 19.35 2.10
N THR A 368 46.52 19.26 2.92
CA THR A 368 46.31 18.08 3.79
C THR A 368 45.83 16.87 2.96
N ARG A 369 46.15 15.66 3.46
CA ARG A 369 45.71 14.40 2.81
C ARG A 369 44.20 14.34 2.64
N CYS A 370 43.43 14.73 3.64
CA CYS A 370 41.97 14.73 3.58
C CYS A 370 41.45 15.62 2.43
N LEU A 371 42.00 16.83 2.26
CA LEU A 371 41.60 17.75 1.19
C LEU A 371 41.85 17.17 -0.21
N LEU A 372 42.81 16.28 -0.35
CA LEU A 372 43.14 15.70 -1.66
C LEU A 372 42.05 14.76 -2.19
N TYR A 373 41.40 14.00 -1.29
CA TYR A 373 40.43 12.96 -1.72
C TYR A 373 38.99 13.18 -1.26
N THR A 374 38.74 14.13 -0.35
CA THR A 374 37.39 14.48 0.07
C THR A 374 36.87 15.78 -0.60
N SER A 375 37.77 16.58 -1.23
CA SER A 375 37.30 17.72 -2.01
C SER A 375 36.86 17.30 -3.40
N PRO A 376 35.65 17.70 -3.84
CA PRO A 376 35.51 19.06 -4.32
C PRO A 376 34.68 19.90 -3.35
N SER A 377 35.32 20.66 -2.49
CA SER A 377 34.66 21.84 -1.96
C SER A 377 34.64 22.88 -3.07
N PRO A 378 33.47 23.32 -3.55
CA PRO A 378 33.43 24.52 -4.35
C PRO A 378 33.86 25.66 -3.43
N ARG A 379 34.98 26.28 -3.74
CA ARG A 379 35.28 27.61 -3.23
C ARG A 379 34.49 28.63 -4.00
#